data_091a85030584e36d88836775a9c207c9
#
_entry.id   091a85030584e36d88836775a9c207c9
#
_cell.length_a   1.000
_cell.length_b   1.000
_cell.length_c   1.000
_cell.angle_alpha   90.00
_cell.angle_beta   90.00
_cell.angle_gamma   90.00
#
_symmetry.space_group_name_H-M   'P 1'
#
loop_
_entity.id
_entity.type
_entity.pdbx_description
1 polymer ?
#
loop_
_entity_poly.entity_id
_entity_poly.type
_entity_poly.pdbx_seq_one_letter_code
_entity_poly.pdbx_strand_id
1 'polypeptide(L)'
;MAYQIGSGKAGRGYIAHIGDYLIQSPAGWYNGQGWDVAPGFVASRFLDFDRVIDNDCLYCHANAAQFDESGRRFTGSALTAISCERCHGPSAEHVKHPSAKNIVNPARLNASARDSICEQCHLEGAARILNPGRNLQDYRPGDDLARTFVIYLRERNGESVKAVSQAEQLAKSRCVQKSGGKLWCGSCHNPHSQRTDRHREVREVCVSCHAKLSPAAHPKGQWECVSCHMPGVSPQDILHAAITDHRILRYRGEEEIEQENGDRLFTSREPPARFRKRDLGLAELKVGAQDGIPAMAEAGMRLLESLPDIEKQNDPAVLAALATAKLQTGMASEALALIREAAEKQPRNASYAFYLALALGKNNEIAAAERQFRRAIDLDPSRKEFFIELCTLYIRQGRAGDLAETIDRYLNWNPNSIGFRFQRVRLLPPEPEK
;
A
#
# COMPACT_ATOMS: atom_id res chain seq x y z
N MET A 1 6.00 23.40 -0.07
CA MET A 1 5.89 22.25 -1.04
C MET A 1 7.27 21.94 -1.56
N ALA A 2 7.69 20.68 -1.50
CA ALA A 2 9.03 20.25 -1.91
C ALA A 2 9.01 19.46 -3.22
N TYR A 3 8.00 18.61 -3.40
CA TYR A 3 7.92 17.75 -4.58
C TYR A 3 6.50 17.71 -5.14
N GLN A 4 6.42 17.38 -6.43
CA GLN A 4 5.19 17.05 -7.14
C GLN A 4 5.20 15.55 -7.46
N ILE A 5 4.08 14.87 -7.26
CA ILE A 5 3.90 13.45 -7.55
C ILE A 5 2.77 13.27 -8.57
N GLY A 6 2.89 12.25 -9.41
CA GLY A 6 1.92 11.93 -10.47
C GLY A 6 2.43 12.26 -11.87
N SER A 7 1.81 11.64 -12.88
CA SER A 7 2.21 11.78 -14.28
C SER A 7 1.87 13.16 -14.89
N GLY A 8 1.06 13.96 -14.21
CA GLY A 8 0.54 15.23 -14.70
C GLY A 8 -0.55 15.11 -15.78
N LYS A 9 -0.91 13.89 -16.22
CA LYS A 9 -1.96 13.69 -17.24
C LYS A 9 -3.37 13.81 -16.67
N ALA A 10 -3.64 13.11 -15.56
CA ALA A 10 -4.93 13.19 -14.87
C ALA A 10 -4.87 14.24 -13.76
N GLY A 11 -3.81 14.24 -12.96
CA GLY A 11 -3.66 15.16 -11.84
C GLY A 11 -2.23 15.18 -11.29
N ARG A 12 -2.04 15.99 -10.27
CA ARG A 12 -0.78 16.21 -9.55
C ARG A 12 -1.06 16.28 -8.06
N GLY A 13 -0.37 15.43 -7.29
CA GLY A 13 -0.27 15.55 -5.85
C GLY A 13 0.96 16.36 -5.45
N TYR A 14 0.99 16.81 -4.22
CA TYR A 14 2.09 17.62 -3.70
C TYR A 14 2.57 17.03 -2.38
N ILE A 15 3.88 17.12 -2.16
CA ILE A 15 4.56 16.64 -0.97
C ILE A 15 5.27 17.81 -0.30
N ALA A 16 5.16 17.93 1.01
CA ALA A 16 5.87 18.88 1.85
C ALA A 16 6.81 18.15 2.80
N HIS A 17 7.77 18.88 3.38
CA HIS A 17 8.56 18.41 4.50
C HIS A 17 8.00 18.93 5.83
N ILE A 18 7.96 18.06 6.84
CA ILE A 18 7.88 18.41 8.25
C ILE A 18 9.04 17.71 8.95
N GLY A 19 10.11 18.44 9.25
CA GLY A 19 11.37 17.83 9.66
C GLY A 19 11.87 16.84 8.61
N ASP A 20 12.19 15.63 9.05
CA ASP A 20 12.65 14.52 8.20
C ASP A 20 11.49 13.71 7.58
N TYR A 21 10.24 14.16 7.71
CA TYR A 21 9.09 13.47 7.17
C TYR A 21 8.60 14.12 5.89
N LEU A 22 8.21 13.29 4.94
CA LEU A 22 7.51 13.69 3.74
C LEU A 22 6.00 13.57 3.98
N ILE A 23 5.27 14.66 3.76
CA ILE A 23 3.84 14.75 4.06
C ILE A 23 3.08 15.03 2.78
N GLN A 24 2.05 14.24 2.51
CA GLN A 24 1.14 14.49 1.41
C GLN A 24 0.27 15.72 1.69
N SER A 25 0.19 16.63 0.72
CA SER A 25 -0.80 17.70 0.74
C SER A 25 -2.22 17.12 0.66
N PRO A 26 -3.18 17.59 1.47
CA PRO A 26 -4.57 17.18 1.35
C PRO A 26 -5.25 17.69 0.07
N ALA A 27 -4.64 18.65 -0.63
CA ALA A 27 -5.12 19.16 -1.91
C ALA A 27 -4.23 18.69 -3.06
N GLY A 28 -4.86 18.31 -4.16
CA GLY A 28 -4.26 17.98 -5.44
C GLY A 28 -4.83 18.84 -6.57
N TRP A 29 -4.12 18.89 -7.67
CA TRP A 29 -4.60 19.53 -8.90
C TRP A 29 -5.04 18.48 -9.91
N TYR A 30 -6.23 18.63 -10.46
CA TYR A 30 -6.78 17.74 -11.48
C TYR A 30 -7.01 18.48 -12.79
N ASN A 31 -6.52 17.91 -13.90
CA ASN A 31 -6.63 18.55 -15.20
C ASN A 31 -8.10 18.64 -15.63
N GLY A 32 -8.54 19.83 -15.98
CA GLY A 32 -9.94 20.11 -16.36
C GLY A 32 -10.89 20.37 -15.19
N GLN A 33 -10.46 20.14 -13.93
CA GLN A 33 -11.28 20.38 -12.73
C GLN A 33 -10.67 21.43 -11.79
N GLY A 34 -9.33 21.52 -11.73
CA GLY A 34 -8.63 22.41 -10.80
C GLY A 34 -8.26 21.74 -9.48
N TRP A 35 -8.27 22.52 -8.40
CA TRP A 35 -7.94 22.05 -7.05
C TRP A 35 -9.09 21.25 -6.44
N ASP A 36 -8.78 20.06 -5.93
CA ASP A 36 -9.72 19.25 -5.15
C ASP A 36 -8.93 18.35 -4.17
N VAL A 37 -9.65 17.54 -3.41
CA VAL A 37 -9.11 16.65 -2.39
C VAL A 37 -8.15 15.64 -3.02
N ALA A 38 -6.96 15.52 -2.43
CA ALA A 38 -5.95 14.57 -2.89
C ALA A 38 -6.36 13.11 -2.59
N PRO A 39 -5.87 12.12 -3.38
CA PRO A 39 -6.09 10.71 -3.12
C PRO A 39 -5.68 10.35 -1.68
N GLY A 40 -6.52 9.52 -1.02
CA GLY A 40 -6.33 9.13 0.36
C GLY A 40 -6.91 10.07 1.42
N PHE A 41 -7.47 11.22 1.01
CA PHE A 41 -8.22 12.13 1.90
C PHE A 41 -9.72 12.15 1.61
N VAL A 42 -10.20 11.44 0.60
CA VAL A 42 -11.61 11.47 0.14
C VAL A 42 -12.60 11.16 1.26
N ALA A 43 -12.23 10.24 2.16
CA ALA A 43 -13.05 9.87 3.32
C ALA A 43 -12.66 10.60 4.61
N SER A 44 -11.73 11.53 4.55
CA SER A 44 -11.25 12.24 5.74
C SER A 44 -12.23 13.31 6.19
N ARG A 45 -12.56 13.30 7.48
CA ARG A 45 -13.37 14.36 8.10
C ARG A 45 -12.62 15.70 8.18
N PHE A 46 -11.29 15.64 8.29
CA PHE A 46 -10.41 16.80 8.37
C PHE A 46 -9.30 16.68 7.33
N LEU A 47 -8.99 17.77 6.66
CA LEU A 47 -7.94 17.85 5.65
C LEU A 47 -6.63 18.33 6.30
N ASP A 48 -6.09 17.54 7.19
CA ASP A 48 -4.84 17.83 7.90
C ASP A 48 -3.60 17.39 7.09
N PHE A 49 -2.45 18.06 7.34
CA PHE A 49 -1.14 17.62 6.84
C PHE A 49 -0.58 16.52 7.76
N ASP A 50 -1.27 15.39 7.87
CA ASP A 50 -0.92 14.29 8.79
C ASP A 50 -0.64 12.96 8.07
N ARG A 51 -0.80 12.91 6.74
CA ARG A 51 -0.53 11.72 5.96
C ARG A 51 0.94 11.66 5.53
N VAL A 52 1.72 10.85 6.24
CA VAL A 52 3.12 10.62 5.92
C VAL A 52 3.24 9.79 4.64
N ILE A 53 4.11 10.25 3.75
CA ILE A 53 4.58 9.51 2.58
C ILE A 53 5.80 8.70 3.02
N ASP A 54 5.61 7.42 3.18
CA ASP A 54 6.61 6.48 3.64
C ASP A 54 7.29 5.71 2.49
N ASN A 55 8.14 4.77 2.86
CA ASN A 55 8.84 3.91 1.95
C ASN A 55 7.89 3.10 1.03
N ASP A 56 6.74 2.67 1.54
CA ASP A 56 5.75 1.91 0.77
C ASP A 56 5.15 2.74 -0.37
N CYS A 57 4.87 4.02 -0.10
CA CYS A 57 4.38 4.97 -1.10
C CYS A 57 5.44 5.23 -2.18
N LEU A 58 6.66 5.58 -1.76
CA LEU A 58 7.73 5.95 -2.68
C LEU A 58 8.37 4.75 -3.38
N TYR A 59 8.12 3.54 -2.91
CA TYR A 59 8.52 2.34 -3.64
C TYR A 59 7.97 2.31 -5.07
N CYS A 60 6.74 2.77 -5.28
CA CYS A 60 6.10 2.84 -6.58
C CYS A 60 6.22 4.23 -7.25
N HIS A 61 6.41 5.29 -6.46
CA HIS A 61 6.31 6.67 -6.96
C HIS A 61 7.64 7.40 -7.12
N ALA A 62 8.75 6.82 -6.66
CA ALA A 62 10.09 7.40 -6.82
C ALA A 62 11.13 6.32 -7.15
N ASN A 63 12.29 6.74 -7.65
CA ASN A 63 13.43 5.87 -7.83
C ASN A 63 14.34 5.96 -6.61
N ALA A 64 14.68 4.81 -6.00
CA ALA A 64 15.65 4.68 -4.92
C ALA A 64 15.51 5.70 -3.78
N ALA A 65 14.28 6.01 -3.35
CA ALA A 65 14.04 6.86 -2.18
C ALA A 65 14.67 6.23 -0.94
N GLN A 66 15.39 7.06 -0.17
CA GLN A 66 16.12 6.61 1.02
C GLN A 66 15.34 6.97 2.27
N PHE A 67 15.15 5.96 3.12
CA PHE A 67 14.50 6.09 4.42
C PHE A 67 15.37 5.44 5.50
N ASP A 68 15.12 5.81 6.73
CA ASP A 68 15.66 5.10 7.89
C ASP A 68 15.07 3.68 8.01
N GLU A 69 15.49 2.93 9.00
CA GLU A 69 15.00 1.56 9.24
C GLU A 69 13.50 1.46 9.55
N SER A 70 12.87 2.56 9.99
CA SER A 70 11.41 2.62 10.18
C SER A 70 10.64 2.69 8.86
N GLY A 71 11.30 3.07 7.77
CA GLY A 71 10.70 3.34 6.47
C GLY A 71 9.88 4.62 6.40
N ARG A 72 9.96 5.49 7.41
CA ARG A 72 9.12 6.69 7.53
C ARG A 72 9.88 8.01 7.52
N ARG A 73 11.10 8.06 8.06
CA ARG A 73 11.96 9.25 8.00
C ARG A 73 12.75 9.23 6.70
N PHE A 74 12.57 10.25 5.89
CA PHE A 74 13.31 10.41 4.66
C PHE A 74 14.73 10.88 4.95
N THR A 75 15.71 10.08 4.57
CA THR A 75 17.14 10.34 4.78
C THR A 75 17.87 10.73 3.49
N GLY A 76 17.16 10.69 2.36
CA GLY A 76 17.71 11.07 1.05
C GLY A 76 17.84 12.58 0.88
N SER A 77 18.71 12.99 -0.04
CA SER A 77 18.89 14.41 -0.38
C SER A 77 17.79 14.94 -1.31
N ALA A 78 17.22 14.09 -2.16
CA ALA A 78 16.14 14.43 -3.08
C ALA A 78 15.35 13.20 -3.54
N LEU A 79 14.11 13.40 -3.96
CA LEU A 79 13.33 12.41 -4.69
C LEU A 79 13.60 12.53 -6.19
N THR A 80 13.79 11.39 -6.83
CA THR A 80 13.93 11.31 -8.28
C THR A 80 12.77 10.54 -8.89
N ALA A 81 12.39 10.90 -10.11
CA ALA A 81 11.37 10.17 -10.86
C ALA A 81 11.82 8.73 -11.15
N ILE A 82 10.85 7.87 -11.46
CA ILE A 82 11.11 6.50 -11.89
C ILE A 82 12.09 6.52 -13.06
N SER A 83 13.22 5.81 -12.92
CA SER A 83 14.30 5.72 -13.90
C SER A 83 14.33 4.37 -14.60
N CYS A 84 15.23 4.25 -15.58
CA CYS A 84 15.48 3.01 -16.30
C CYS A 84 15.78 1.83 -15.36
N GLU A 85 16.47 2.07 -14.27
CA GLU A 85 16.91 1.04 -13.32
C GLU A 85 15.75 0.35 -12.60
N ARG A 86 14.57 0.99 -12.55
CA ARG A 86 13.38 0.38 -11.94
C ARG A 86 12.87 -0.83 -12.72
N CYS A 87 13.15 -0.88 -14.02
CA CYS A 87 12.78 -1.98 -14.90
C CYS A 87 13.98 -2.83 -15.35
N HIS A 88 15.14 -2.20 -15.46
CA HIS A 88 16.33 -2.80 -16.05
C HIS A 88 17.42 -3.18 -15.05
N GLY A 89 17.24 -2.88 -13.75
CA GLY A 89 18.26 -3.07 -12.73
C GLY A 89 19.41 -2.07 -12.84
N PRO A 90 20.49 -2.25 -12.06
CA PRO A 90 21.61 -1.32 -12.05
C PRO A 90 22.20 -1.08 -13.44
N SER A 91 22.32 0.19 -13.85
CA SER A 91 22.67 0.57 -15.22
C SER A 91 24.06 1.17 -15.36
N ALA A 92 24.76 1.46 -14.26
CA ALA A 92 26.02 2.18 -14.28
C ALA A 92 27.11 1.51 -15.16
N GLU A 93 27.22 0.18 -15.10
CA GLU A 93 28.16 -0.57 -15.94
C GLU A 93 27.71 -0.65 -17.39
N HIS A 94 26.36 -0.77 -17.60
CA HIS A 94 25.82 -0.78 -18.94
C HIS A 94 26.04 0.54 -19.69
N VAL A 95 25.92 1.67 -18.99
CA VAL A 95 26.15 3.01 -19.59
C VAL A 95 27.61 3.18 -20.02
N LYS A 96 28.57 2.64 -19.23
CA LYS A 96 30.00 2.71 -19.56
C LYS A 96 30.39 1.75 -20.69
N HIS A 97 29.87 0.54 -20.62
CA HIS A 97 30.21 -0.57 -21.52
C HIS A 97 28.94 -1.28 -22.00
N PRO A 98 28.18 -0.71 -22.97
CA PRO A 98 26.90 -1.23 -23.39
C PRO A 98 26.99 -2.70 -23.85
N SER A 99 26.25 -3.57 -23.17
CA SER A 99 26.18 -5.01 -23.49
C SER A 99 24.83 -5.58 -23.08
N ALA A 100 24.28 -6.48 -23.90
CA ALA A 100 23.06 -7.21 -23.56
C ALA A 100 23.22 -8.16 -22.35
N LYS A 101 24.46 -8.33 -21.83
CA LYS A 101 24.75 -9.21 -20.70
C LYS A 101 24.79 -8.49 -19.35
N ASN A 102 24.94 -7.16 -19.35
CA ASN A 102 25.07 -6.36 -18.12
C ASN A 102 23.87 -5.42 -17.88
N ILE A 103 22.72 -5.77 -18.46
CA ILE A 103 21.43 -5.09 -18.25
C ILE A 103 20.29 -6.11 -18.34
N VAL A 104 19.30 -5.96 -17.51
CA VAL A 104 18.08 -6.79 -17.60
C VAL A 104 17.22 -6.32 -18.78
N ASN A 105 16.84 -7.25 -19.64
CA ASN A 105 15.85 -6.99 -20.70
C ASN A 105 14.56 -7.74 -20.36
N PRO A 106 13.48 -7.05 -19.95
CA PRO A 106 12.22 -7.67 -19.55
C PRO A 106 11.66 -8.65 -20.59
N ALA A 107 11.77 -8.33 -21.88
CA ALA A 107 11.26 -9.17 -22.96
C ALA A 107 12.00 -10.54 -23.11
N ARG A 108 13.17 -10.69 -22.49
CA ARG A 108 13.97 -11.92 -22.53
C ARG A 108 13.82 -12.78 -21.27
N LEU A 109 13.10 -12.29 -20.27
CA LEU A 109 12.86 -13.00 -19.03
C LEU A 109 11.76 -14.05 -19.20
N ASN A 110 11.74 -15.05 -18.31
CA ASN A 110 10.57 -15.90 -18.16
C ASN A 110 9.36 -15.08 -17.67
N ALA A 111 8.16 -15.60 -17.85
CA ALA A 111 6.92 -14.86 -17.55
C ALA A 111 6.87 -14.33 -16.11
N SER A 112 7.28 -15.15 -15.13
CA SER A 112 7.25 -14.75 -13.72
C SER A 112 8.15 -13.54 -13.43
N ALA A 113 9.41 -13.59 -13.81
CA ALA A 113 10.36 -12.49 -13.59
C ALA A 113 10.02 -11.25 -14.44
N ARG A 114 9.51 -11.46 -15.66
CA ARG A 114 9.08 -10.38 -16.56
C ARG A 114 7.91 -9.60 -15.98
N ASP A 115 6.85 -10.30 -15.60
CA ASP A 115 5.61 -9.68 -15.12
C ASP A 115 5.82 -9.04 -13.75
N SER A 116 6.71 -9.59 -12.90
CA SER A 116 7.14 -9.00 -11.63
C SER A 116 7.61 -7.55 -11.75
N ILE A 117 8.23 -7.18 -12.89
CA ILE A 117 8.71 -5.82 -13.13
C ILE A 117 7.55 -4.82 -13.20
N CYS A 118 6.41 -5.20 -13.76
CA CYS A 118 5.24 -4.33 -13.81
C CYS A 118 4.43 -4.42 -12.51
N GLU A 119 4.26 -5.64 -12.00
CA GLU A 119 3.44 -5.94 -10.84
C GLU A 119 4.00 -5.35 -9.54
N GLN A 120 5.30 -5.09 -9.43
CA GLN A 120 5.87 -4.41 -8.26
C GLN A 120 5.16 -3.09 -7.95
N CYS A 121 4.56 -2.42 -8.96
CA CYS A 121 3.86 -1.14 -8.83
C CYS A 121 2.40 -1.20 -9.31
N HIS A 122 2.05 -2.08 -10.26
CA HIS A 122 0.73 -2.15 -10.88
C HIS A 122 -0.14 -3.32 -10.40
N LEU A 123 0.22 -3.91 -9.26
CA LEU A 123 -0.55 -4.92 -8.53
C LEU A 123 -0.65 -4.47 -7.07
N GLU A 124 -1.79 -3.90 -6.68
CA GLU A 124 -1.98 -3.39 -5.30
C GLU A 124 -2.47 -4.49 -4.36
N GLY A 125 -3.50 -5.23 -4.79
CA GLY A 125 -4.13 -6.28 -4.00
C GLY A 125 -4.84 -5.77 -2.74
N ALA A 126 -5.14 -6.72 -1.84
CA ALA A 126 -5.72 -6.46 -0.52
C ALA A 126 -4.64 -6.39 0.58
N ALA A 127 -3.58 -7.19 0.45
CA ALA A 127 -2.46 -7.18 1.37
C ALA A 127 -1.14 -7.50 0.68
N ARG A 128 -0.09 -6.77 1.05
CA ARG A 128 1.30 -7.09 0.74
C ARG A 128 1.98 -7.63 1.98
N ILE A 129 2.61 -8.80 1.86
CA ILE A 129 3.30 -9.49 2.94
C ILE A 129 4.76 -9.68 2.55
N LEU A 130 5.65 -9.08 3.32
CA LEU A 130 7.10 -9.25 3.15
C LEU A 130 7.54 -10.63 3.65
N ASN A 131 8.45 -11.24 2.92
CA ASN A 131 9.12 -12.44 3.41
C ASN A 131 9.98 -12.11 4.63
N PRO A 132 10.19 -13.06 5.55
CA PRO A 132 11.00 -12.84 6.75
C PRO A 132 12.39 -12.28 6.41
N GLY A 133 12.77 -11.19 7.09
CA GLY A 133 14.06 -10.53 6.89
C GLY A 133 14.22 -9.76 5.58
N ARG A 134 13.15 -9.57 4.80
CA ARG A 134 13.16 -8.78 3.57
C ARG A 134 12.53 -7.42 3.76
N ASN A 135 12.94 -6.49 2.90
CA ASN A 135 12.30 -5.19 2.70
C ASN A 135 11.99 -4.98 1.20
N LEU A 136 11.20 -3.97 0.87
CA LEU A 136 10.77 -3.73 -0.51
C LEU A 136 11.94 -3.50 -1.46
N GLN A 137 13.01 -2.84 -0.98
CA GLN A 137 14.20 -2.53 -1.77
C GLN A 137 15.07 -3.75 -2.08
N ASP A 138 14.78 -4.92 -1.50
CA ASP A 138 15.50 -6.16 -1.83
C ASP A 138 15.06 -6.76 -3.17
N TYR A 139 13.90 -6.36 -3.70
CA TYR A 139 13.50 -6.78 -5.03
C TYR A 139 14.45 -6.20 -6.09
N ARG A 140 14.84 -7.04 -7.03
CA ARG A 140 15.64 -6.65 -8.19
C ARG A 140 14.93 -7.04 -9.48
N PRO A 141 14.89 -6.16 -10.50
CA PRO A 141 14.42 -6.52 -11.83
C PRO A 141 15.12 -7.79 -12.34
N GLY A 142 14.33 -8.75 -12.79
CA GLY A 142 14.81 -10.07 -13.19
C GLY A 142 14.57 -11.17 -12.17
N ASP A 143 14.26 -10.81 -10.92
CA ASP A 143 13.81 -11.77 -9.91
C ASP A 143 12.29 -11.98 -9.96
N ASP A 144 11.83 -13.08 -9.36
CA ASP A 144 10.42 -13.27 -9.03
C ASP A 144 10.08 -12.44 -7.79
N LEU A 145 9.01 -11.65 -7.87
CA LEU A 145 8.54 -10.76 -6.80
C LEU A 145 8.27 -11.52 -5.49
N ALA A 146 7.77 -12.76 -5.60
CA ALA A 146 7.46 -13.62 -4.47
C ALA A 146 8.70 -14.02 -3.62
N ARG A 147 9.92 -13.76 -4.11
CA ARG A 147 11.15 -13.93 -3.30
C ARG A 147 11.36 -12.80 -2.29
N THR A 148 10.68 -11.68 -2.48
CA THR A 148 10.78 -10.51 -1.60
C THR A 148 9.49 -10.29 -0.84
N PHE A 149 8.36 -10.27 -1.53
CA PHE A 149 7.03 -10.14 -0.95
C PHE A 149 5.97 -10.77 -1.83
N VAL A 150 4.84 -11.08 -1.22
CA VAL A 150 3.66 -11.62 -1.89
C VAL A 150 2.51 -10.65 -1.76
N ILE A 151 1.73 -10.50 -2.83
CA ILE A 151 0.51 -9.71 -2.83
C ILE A 151 -0.69 -10.66 -2.85
N TYR A 152 -1.53 -10.52 -1.84
CA TYR A 152 -2.79 -11.22 -1.72
C TYR A 152 -3.89 -10.40 -2.34
N LEU A 153 -4.59 -11.01 -3.28
CA LEU A 153 -5.81 -10.51 -3.90
C LEU A 153 -7.01 -10.98 -3.10
N ARG A 154 -8.11 -10.28 -3.23
CA ARG A 154 -9.36 -10.66 -2.58
C ARG A 154 -10.39 -11.02 -3.64
N GLU A 155 -11.02 -12.15 -3.50
CA GLU A 155 -12.20 -12.52 -4.27
C GLU A 155 -13.43 -11.97 -3.54
N ARG A 156 -14.10 -11.01 -4.15
CA ARG A 156 -15.29 -10.37 -3.60
C ARG A 156 -16.21 -9.95 -4.74
N ASN A 157 -17.50 -10.25 -4.60
CA ASN A 157 -18.51 -9.77 -5.53
C ASN A 157 -18.68 -8.25 -5.42
N GLY A 158 -18.77 -7.57 -6.56
CA GLY A 158 -18.97 -6.12 -6.61
C GLY A 158 -17.75 -5.31 -6.12
N GLU A 159 -16.54 -5.87 -6.20
CA GLU A 159 -15.33 -5.16 -5.82
C GLU A 159 -15.10 -3.96 -6.72
N SER A 160 -14.92 -2.80 -6.09
CA SER A 160 -14.65 -1.57 -6.79
C SER A 160 -13.27 -1.60 -7.45
N VAL A 161 -13.20 -1.06 -8.65
CA VAL A 161 -11.93 -0.93 -9.36
C VAL A 161 -11.06 0.09 -8.62
N LYS A 162 -9.83 -0.30 -8.29
CA LYS A 162 -8.81 0.60 -7.75
C LYS A 162 -7.95 1.18 -8.88
N ALA A 163 -7.38 2.36 -8.64
CA ALA A 163 -6.52 3.03 -9.62
C ALA A 163 -5.28 2.20 -9.99
N VAL A 164 -4.80 1.37 -9.10
CA VAL A 164 -3.62 0.50 -9.28
C VAL A 164 -4.03 -0.97 -9.26
N SER A 165 -4.84 -1.39 -10.25
CA SER A 165 -5.34 -2.77 -10.36
C SER A 165 -5.19 -3.35 -11.77
N GLN A 166 -4.31 -2.79 -12.60
CA GLN A 166 -4.17 -3.18 -14.00
C GLN A 166 -3.72 -4.64 -14.15
N ALA A 167 -2.78 -5.09 -13.32
CA ALA A 167 -2.29 -6.46 -13.37
C ALA A 167 -3.36 -7.47 -12.93
N GLU A 168 -4.13 -7.14 -11.87
CA GLU A 168 -5.24 -7.95 -11.38
C GLU A 168 -6.34 -8.11 -12.42
N GLN A 169 -6.71 -7.01 -13.07
CA GLN A 169 -7.72 -7.01 -14.12
C GLN A 169 -7.23 -7.81 -15.34
N LEU A 170 -5.98 -7.59 -15.75
CA LEU A 170 -5.40 -8.28 -16.89
C LEU A 170 -5.33 -9.80 -16.67
N ALA A 171 -5.04 -10.25 -15.45
CA ALA A 171 -5.04 -11.67 -15.09
C ALA A 171 -6.42 -12.33 -15.25
N LYS A 172 -7.51 -11.56 -15.08
CA LYS A 172 -8.89 -12.01 -15.33
C LYS A 172 -9.24 -12.07 -16.82
N SER A 173 -8.45 -11.43 -17.70
CA SER A 173 -8.69 -11.41 -19.14
C SER A 173 -8.55 -12.80 -19.77
N ARG A 174 -9.57 -13.24 -20.50
CA ARG A 174 -9.52 -14.49 -21.26
C ARG A 174 -8.43 -14.48 -22.32
N CYS A 175 -8.12 -13.31 -22.91
CA CYS A 175 -7.04 -13.15 -23.88
C CYS A 175 -5.70 -13.54 -23.25
N VAL A 176 -5.40 -13.06 -22.06
CA VAL A 176 -4.17 -13.40 -21.32
C VAL A 176 -4.14 -14.87 -20.96
N GLN A 177 -5.22 -15.38 -20.31
CA GLN A 177 -5.32 -16.76 -19.85
C GLN A 177 -5.13 -17.78 -21.01
N LYS A 178 -5.63 -17.46 -22.22
CA LYS A 178 -5.54 -18.35 -23.38
C LYS A 178 -4.31 -18.09 -24.25
N SER A 179 -3.55 -17.03 -24.01
CA SER A 179 -2.36 -16.70 -24.81
C SER A 179 -1.16 -17.60 -24.55
N GLY A 180 -1.18 -18.40 -23.48
CA GLY A 180 -0.02 -19.20 -23.06
C GLY A 180 1.20 -18.32 -22.68
N GLY A 181 0.96 -17.17 -22.06
CA GLY A 181 2.01 -16.23 -21.64
C GLY A 181 2.56 -15.32 -22.74
N LYS A 182 1.97 -15.36 -23.97
CA LYS A 182 2.40 -14.51 -25.08
C LYS A 182 1.92 -13.06 -24.91
N LEU A 183 0.70 -12.88 -24.35
CA LEU A 183 0.15 -11.56 -24.09
C LEU A 183 0.52 -11.13 -22.66
N TRP A 184 1.15 -9.97 -22.55
CA TRP A 184 1.60 -9.37 -21.29
C TRP A 184 1.59 -7.84 -21.40
N CYS A 185 1.92 -7.13 -20.35
CA CYS A 185 1.88 -5.65 -20.31
C CYS A 185 2.64 -5.02 -21.49
N GLY A 186 3.85 -5.49 -21.78
CA GLY A 186 4.69 -4.99 -22.87
C GLY A 186 4.20 -5.34 -24.27
N SER A 187 3.19 -6.21 -24.42
CA SER A 187 2.56 -6.44 -25.74
C SER A 187 1.78 -5.21 -26.21
N CYS A 188 1.18 -4.46 -25.27
CA CYS A 188 0.34 -3.29 -25.54
C CYS A 188 1.01 -1.98 -25.12
N HIS A 189 1.91 -2.02 -24.14
CA HIS A 189 2.58 -0.84 -23.57
C HIS A 189 4.06 -0.82 -23.95
N ASN A 190 4.48 0.24 -24.62
CA ASN A 190 5.91 0.55 -24.79
C ASN A 190 6.30 1.62 -23.76
N PRO A 191 7.01 1.26 -22.66
CA PRO A 191 7.38 2.20 -21.62
C PRO A 191 8.38 3.28 -22.07
N HIS A 192 9.06 3.07 -23.19
CA HIS A 192 9.99 4.03 -23.78
C HIS A 192 9.33 5.04 -24.71
N SER A 193 8.04 4.82 -25.08
CA SER A 193 7.32 5.69 -26.01
C SER A 193 6.46 6.70 -25.26
N GLN A 194 6.58 7.98 -25.65
CA GLN A 194 5.67 9.05 -25.23
C GLN A 194 4.58 9.33 -26.27
N ARG A 195 4.36 8.42 -27.22
CA ARG A 195 3.41 8.61 -28.32
C ARG A 195 1.99 8.88 -27.82
N THR A 196 1.31 9.78 -28.50
CA THR A 196 -0.06 10.19 -28.24
C THR A 196 -1.10 9.22 -28.82
N ASP A 197 -0.76 8.49 -29.87
CA ASP A 197 -1.66 7.54 -30.55
C ASP A 197 -1.45 6.09 -30.06
N ARG A 198 -1.80 5.86 -28.80
CA ARG A 198 -1.73 4.53 -28.18
C ARG A 198 -2.84 3.59 -28.67
N HIS A 199 -3.98 4.13 -29.07
CA HIS A 199 -5.12 3.33 -29.51
C HIS A 199 -4.79 2.54 -30.78
N ARG A 200 -4.06 3.12 -31.71
CA ARG A 200 -3.64 2.46 -32.94
C ARG A 200 -2.67 1.30 -32.68
N GLU A 201 -1.66 1.53 -31.83
CA GLU A 201 -0.67 0.49 -31.46
C GLU A 201 -1.35 -0.70 -30.78
N VAL A 202 -2.26 -0.45 -29.83
CA VAL A 202 -3.02 -1.51 -29.12
C VAL A 202 -3.93 -2.27 -30.10
N ARG A 203 -4.56 -1.58 -31.05
CA ARG A 203 -5.39 -2.22 -32.06
C ARG A 203 -4.59 -3.23 -32.89
N GLU A 204 -3.37 -2.92 -33.30
CA GLU A 204 -2.51 -3.83 -34.07
C GLU A 204 -2.24 -5.13 -33.30
N VAL A 205 -2.08 -5.05 -31.98
CA VAL A 205 -1.95 -6.22 -31.11
C VAL A 205 -3.24 -7.06 -31.11
N CYS A 206 -4.41 -6.42 -31.01
CA CYS A 206 -5.69 -7.14 -31.04
C CYS A 206 -5.89 -7.89 -32.38
N VAL A 207 -5.66 -7.21 -33.50
CA VAL A 207 -5.87 -7.80 -34.84
C VAL A 207 -4.85 -8.87 -35.21
N SER A 208 -3.70 -8.92 -34.55
CA SER A 208 -2.72 -10.00 -34.76
C SER A 208 -3.29 -11.38 -34.40
N CYS A 209 -4.24 -11.44 -33.49
CA CYS A 209 -4.98 -12.66 -33.10
C CYS A 209 -6.41 -12.68 -33.66
N HIS A 210 -7.04 -11.51 -33.78
CA HIS A 210 -8.43 -11.34 -34.22
C HIS A 210 -8.54 -10.86 -35.65
N ALA A 211 -7.80 -11.47 -36.57
CA ALA A 211 -7.77 -11.10 -38.01
C ALA A 211 -9.11 -11.30 -38.74
N LYS A 212 -9.97 -12.21 -38.24
CA LYS A 212 -11.29 -12.50 -38.79
C LYS A 212 -12.39 -12.12 -37.81
N LEU A 213 -12.72 -10.83 -37.75
CA LEU A 213 -13.83 -10.36 -36.93
C LEU A 213 -15.16 -10.60 -37.66
N SER A 214 -16.19 -11.02 -36.91
CA SER A 214 -17.54 -11.16 -37.46
C SER A 214 -18.11 -9.78 -37.81
N PRO A 215 -18.50 -9.52 -39.07
CA PRO A 215 -19.11 -8.24 -39.45
C PRO A 215 -20.42 -7.94 -38.71
N ALA A 216 -21.12 -8.98 -38.28
CA ALA A 216 -22.37 -8.83 -37.53
C ALA A 216 -22.16 -8.30 -36.09
N ALA A 217 -21.02 -8.62 -35.49
CA ALA A 217 -20.68 -8.16 -34.14
C ALA A 217 -19.91 -6.82 -34.16
N HIS A 218 -19.37 -6.41 -35.30
CA HIS A 218 -18.55 -5.21 -35.43
C HIS A 218 -19.07 -4.31 -36.55
N PRO A 219 -19.83 -3.24 -36.21
CA PRO A 219 -20.36 -2.29 -37.20
C PRO A 219 -19.29 -1.76 -38.14
N LYS A 220 -19.62 -1.65 -39.42
CA LYS A 220 -18.67 -1.17 -40.45
C LYS A 220 -18.07 0.18 -40.06
N GLY A 221 -16.75 0.27 -40.04
CA GLY A 221 -15.99 1.50 -39.83
C GLY A 221 -15.59 1.83 -38.39
N GLN A 222 -16.04 1.08 -37.39
CA GLN A 222 -15.66 1.28 -36.01
C GLN A 222 -14.66 0.22 -35.53
N TRP A 223 -13.39 0.51 -35.74
CA TRP A 223 -12.28 -0.39 -35.37
C TRP A 223 -11.55 0.04 -34.11
N GLU A 224 -12.22 0.81 -33.23
CA GLU A 224 -11.71 1.25 -31.94
C GLU A 224 -11.93 0.17 -30.86
N CYS A 225 -11.10 -0.89 -30.91
CA CYS A 225 -11.22 -2.05 -30.01
C CYS A 225 -11.26 -1.63 -28.54
N VAL A 226 -10.38 -0.70 -28.16
CA VAL A 226 -10.19 -0.26 -26.76
C VAL A 226 -11.46 0.41 -26.21
N SER A 227 -12.12 1.26 -26.99
CA SER A 227 -13.29 2.02 -26.52
C SER A 227 -14.47 1.14 -26.13
N CYS A 228 -14.56 -0.07 -26.71
CA CYS A 228 -15.63 -1.03 -26.41
C CYS A 228 -15.18 -2.15 -25.48
N HIS A 229 -13.99 -2.72 -25.70
CA HIS A 229 -13.51 -3.89 -24.95
C HIS A 229 -12.68 -3.54 -23.72
N MET A 230 -12.22 -2.30 -23.61
CA MET A 230 -11.45 -1.77 -22.48
C MET A 230 -11.98 -0.38 -22.08
N PRO A 231 -13.26 -0.27 -21.71
CA PRO A 231 -13.86 1.04 -21.43
C PRO A 231 -13.17 1.74 -20.25
N GLY A 232 -13.28 3.05 -20.23
CA GLY A 232 -12.88 3.83 -19.06
C GLY A 232 -13.80 3.54 -17.88
N VAL A 233 -13.21 3.28 -16.71
CA VAL A 233 -13.91 3.08 -15.44
C VAL A 233 -13.36 4.06 -14.39
N SER A 234 -14.23 4.55 -13.52
CA SER A 234 -13.83 5.46 -12.45
C SER A 234 -13.39 4.65 -11.22
N PRO A 235 -12.13 4.76 -10.78
CA PRO A 235 -11.69 4.14 -9.54
C PRO A 235 -12.32 4.84 -8.33
N GLN A 236 -12.49 4.11 -7.22
CA GLN A 236 -13.09 4.69 -6.01
C GLN A 236 -12.09 5.40 -5.11
N ASP A 237 -10.81 5.13 -5.27
CA ASP A 237 -9.72 5.63 -4.44
C ASP A 237 -9.08 6.93 -4.95
N ILE A 238 -9.42 7.35 -6.18
CA ILE A 238 -8.94 8.60 -6.79
C ILE A 238 -10.11 9.34 -7.45
N LEU A 239 -10.30 10.61 -7.08
CA LEU A 239 -11.30 11.48 -7.71
C LEU A 239 -10.83 11.95 -9.10
N HIS A 240 -11.79 12.31 -9.95
CA HIS A 240 -11.54 12.93 -11.27
C HIS A 240 -10.59 12.13 -12.17
N ALA A 241 -10.48 10.82 -11.96
CA ALA A 241 -9.67 9.93 -12.76
C ALA A 241 -10.54 8.85 -13.42
N ALA A 242 -10.15 8.44 -14.59
CA ALA A 242 -10.65 7.24 -15.23
C ALA A 242 -9.45 6.36 -15.60
N ILE A 243 -9.54 5.09 -15.33
CA ILE A 243 -8.58 4.09 -15.77
C ILE A 243 -9.22 3.21 -16.83
N THR A 244 -8.39 2.64 -17.69
CA THR A 244 -8.86 1.68 -18.70
C THR A 244 -9.10 0.33 -18.03
N ASP A 245 -10.25 -0.30 -18.31
CA ASP A 245 -10.53 -1.65 -17.85
C ASP A 245 -9.63 -2.67 -18.57
N HIS A 246 -8.76 -3.34 -17.83
CA HIS A 246 -7.81 -4.32 -18.38
C HIS A 246 -8.35 -5.76 -18.43
N ARG A 247 -9.61 -5.98 -18.05
CA ARG A 247 -10.24 -7.31 -18.16
C ARG A 247 -10.46 -7.74 -19.61
N ILE A 248 -10.48 -6.77 -20.54
CA ILE A 248 -10.70 -6.96 -21.99
C ILE A 248 -12.03 -7.69 -22.21
N LEU A 249 -13.10 -6.99 -21.94
CA LEU A 249 -14.47 -7.52 -21.95
C LEU A 249 -14.90 -7.99 -23.35
N ARG A 250 -15.66 -9.06 -23.43
CA ARG A 250 -16.21 -9.56 -24.69
C ARG A 250 -17.23 -8.59 -25.30
N TYR A 251 -18.02 -7.96 -24.45
CA TYR A 251 -19.02 -6.94 -24.81
C TYR A 251 -19.17 -5.94 -23.64
N ARG A 252 -19.66 -4.75 -23.98
CA ARG A 252 -19.91 -3.69 -22.99
C ARG A 252 -21.02 -4.13 -22.03
N GLY A 253 -20.76 -4.07 -20.73
CA GLY A 253 -21.71 -4.52 -19.70
C GLY A 253 -21.63 -6.01 -19.38
N GLU A 254 -20.59 -6.72 -19.86
CA GLU A 254 -20.27 -8.06 -19.36
C GLU A 254 -19.91 -7.95 -17.88
N GLU A 255 -20.86 -8.33 -17.03
CA GLU A 255 -20.63 -8.49 -15.61
C GLU A 255 -19.87 -9.80 -15.37
N GLU A 256 -18.98 -9.81 -14.38
CA GLU A 256 -18.39 -11.06 -13.92
C GLU A 256 -19.54 -11.95 -13.47
N ILE A 257 -19.59 -13.19 -13.98
CA ILE A 257 -20.50 -14.20 -13.45
C ILE A 257 -20.17 -14.33 -11.97
N GLU A 258 -21.12 -13.96 -11.13
CA GLU A 258 -21.00 -14.08 -9.69
C GLU A 258 -20.59 -15.52 -9.36
N GLN A 259 -19.36 -15.69 -8.93
CA GLN A 259 -19.00 -16.92 -8.25
C GLN A 259 -19.46 -16.75 -6.80
N GLU A 260 -20.32 -17.63 -6.35
CA GLU A 260 -20.85 -17.69 -4.97
C GLU A 260 -19.77 -17.97 -3.92
N ASN A 261 -18.55 -17.50 -4.11
CA ASN A 261 -17.49 -17.75 -3.17
C ASN A 261 -17.29 -16.53 -2.29
N GLY A 262 -17.43 -16.75 -1.00
CA GLY A 262 -17.27 -15.74 0.03
C GLY A 262 -15.91 -15.05 0.01
N ASP A 263 -15.74 -14.04 0.85
CA ASP A 263 -14.49 -13.30 1.02
C ASP A 263 -13.30 -14.23 1.23
N ARG A 264 -12.46 -14.37 0.21
CA ARG A 264 -11.30 -15.24 0.22
C ARG A 264 -10.08 -14.50 -0.30
N LEU A 265 -8.95 -14.71 0.37
CA LEU A 265 -7.65 -14.24 -0.13
C LEU A 265 -6.98 -15.33 -0.96
N PHE A 266 -6.40 -14.90 -2.07
CA PHE A 266 -5.59 -15.76 -2.95
C PHE A 266 -4.41 -14.94 -3.50
N THR A 267 -3.46 -15.60 -4.12
CA THR A 267 -2.33 -14.92 -4.76
C THR A 267 -2.07 -15.51 -6.14
N SER A 268 -1.67 -14.65 -7.07
CA SER A 268 -1.22 -15.08 -8.40
C SER A 268 0.22 -15.65 -8.38
N ARG A 269 0.96 -15.39 -7.30
CA ARG A 269 2.34 -15.81 -7.11
C ARG A 269 2.48 -16.50 -5.77
N GLU A 270 2.72 -17.81 -5.81
CA GLU A 270 2.89 -18.60 -4.60
C GLU A 270 4.16 -18.20 -3.84
N PRO A 271 4.05 -17.90 -2.54
CA PRO A 271 5.21 -17.71 -1.70
C PRO A 271 6.03 -19.00 -1.61
N PRO A 272 7.30 -18.94 -1.19
CA PRO A 272 8.05 -20.14 -0.84
C PRO A 272 7.24 -21.02 0.10
N ALA A 273 7.20 -22.34 -0.17
CA ALA A 273 6.29 -23.28 0.51
C ALA A 273 6.31 -23.16 2.04
N ARG A 274 7.50 -22.92 2.62
CA ARG A 274 7.71 -22.74 4.07
C ARG A 274 7.01 -21.50 4.64
N PHE A 275 6.72 -20.47 3.83
CA PHE A 275 6.09 -19.23 4.29
C PHE A 275 4.59 -19.17 3.98
N ARG A 276 4.06 -20.11 3.20
CA ARG A 276 2.67 -20.06 2.69
C ARG A 276 1.63 -19.88 3.81
N LYS A 277 1.73 -20.67 4.87
CA LYS A 277 0.80 -20.58 6.00
C LYS A 277 0.96 -19.27 6.79
N ARG A 278 2.20 -18.86 7.04
CA ARG A 278 2.55 -17.62 7.70
C ARG A 278 2.01 -16.41 6.93
N ASP A 279 2.29 -16.36 5.64
CA ASP A 279 1.96 -15.21 4.81
C ASP A 279 0.45 -15.07 4.62
N LEU A 280 -0.26 -16.19 4.43
CA LEU A 280 -1.73 -16.18 4.37
C LEU A 280 -2.33 -15.73 5.71
N GLY A 281 -1.84 -16.24 6.84
CA GLY A 281 -2.31 -15.85 8.16
C GLY A 281 -2.12 -14.36 8.46
N LEU A 282 -0.96 -13.79 8.10
CA LEU A 282 -0.71 -12.36 8.21
C LEU A 282 -1.62 -11.52 7.30
N ALA A 283 -1.86 -11.99 6.07
CA ALA A 283 -2.74 -11.32 5.13
C ALA A 283 -4.19 -11.31 5.61
N GLU A 284 -4.70 -12.45 6.07
CA GLU A 284 -6.07 -12.58 6.59
C GLU A 284 -6.29 -11.74 7.85
N LEU A 285 -5.36 -11.74 8.79
CA LEU A 285 -5.43 -10.85 9.96
C LEU A 285 -5.46 -9.38 9.56
N LYS A 286 -4.58 -8.98 8.63
CA LYS A 286 -4.50 -7.59 8.17
C LYS A 286 -5.78 -7.16 7.50
N VAL A 287 -6.28 -7.92 6.52
CA VAL A 287 -7.49 -7.58 5.75
C VAL A 287 -8.72 -7.69 6.63
N GLY A 288 -8.83 -8.74 7.44
CA GLY A 288 -9.94 -8.94 8.37
C GLY A 288 -10.09 -7.78 9.35
N ALA A 289 -8.99 -7.26 9.88
CA ALA A 289 -8.99 -6.10 10.78
C ALA A 289 -9.30 -4.79 10.05
N GLN A 290 -8.74 -4.56 8.86
CA GLN A 290 -8.94 -3.33 8.09
C GLN A 290 -10.37 -3.19 7.58
N ASP A 291 -10.97 -4.28 7.13
CA ASP A 291 -12.29 -4.29 6.49
C ASP A 291 -13.41 -4.72 7.43
N GLY A 292 -13.09 -4.96 8.71
CA GLY A 292 -14.07 -5.33 9.73
C GLY A 292 -14.71 -6.71 9.47
N ILE A 293 -13.90 -7.72 9.06
CA ILE A 293 -14.36 -9.08 8.77
C ILE A 293 -13.84 -10.04 9.85
N PRO A 294 -14.59 -10.24 10.93
CA PRO A 294 -14.15 -11.06 12.07
C PRO A 294 -13.76 -12.49 11.67
N ALA A 295 -14.55 -13.13 10.80
CA ALA A 295 -14.29 -14.50 10.37
C ALA A 295 -12.93 -14.67 9.66
N MET A 296 -12.53 -13.67 8.85
CA MET A 296 -11.23 -13.66 8.19
C MET A 296 -10.10 -13.44 9.20
N ALA A 297 -10.28 -12.49 10.13
CA ALA A 297 -9.30 -12.24 11.18
C ALA A 297 -9.08 -13.47 12.07
N GLU A 298 -10.16 -14.18 12.43
CA GLU A 298 -10.09 -15.43 13.18
C GLU A 298 -9.39 -16.55 12.39
N ALA A 299 -9.65 -16.66 11.09
CA ALA A 299 -8.97 -17.63 10.22
C ALA A 299 -7.47 -17.37 10.18
N GLY A 300 -7.07 -16.10 9.99
CA GLY A 300 -5.69 -15.68 10.04
C GLY A 300 -5.02 -15.99 11.38
N MET A 301 -5.69 -15.69 12.49
CA MET A 301 -5.19 -16.00 13.82
C MET A 301 -4.95 -17.52 14.00
N ARG A 302 -5.93 -18.37 13.63
CA ARG A 302 -5.77 -19.83 13.68
C ARG A 302 -4.60 -20.33 12.84
N LEU A 303 -4.39 -19.77 11.64
CA LEU A 303 -3.25 -20.12 10.80
C LEU A 303 -1.93 -19.81 11.49
N LEU A 304 -1.78 -18.60 12.06
CA LEU A 304 -0.54 -18.20 12.73
C LEU A 304 -0.32 -18.98 14.03
N GLU A 305 -1.36 -19.24 14.81
CA GLU A 305 -1.26 -20.06 16.03
C GLU A 305 -0.82 -21.51 15.73
N SER A 306 -1.20 -22.03 14.56
CA SER A 306 -0.84 -23.39 14.12
C SER A 306 0.59 -23.52 13.56
N LEU A 307 1.36 -22.42 13.46
CA LEU A 307 2.78 -22.49 13.10
C LEU A 307 3.58 -23.16 14.23
N PRO A 308 4.69 -23.84 13.90
CA PRO A 308 5.63 -24.34 14.90
C PRO A 308 6.11 -23.22 15.82
N ASP A 309 6.27 -23.48 17.11
CA ASP A 309 6.66 -22.46 18.10
C ASP A 309 7.96 -21.76 17.73
N ILE A 310 8.94 -22.50 17.24
CA ILE A 310 10.21 -21.92 16.80
C ILE A 310 10.05 -20.93 15.63
N GLU A 311 9.11 -21.16 14.73
CA GLU A 311 8.83 -20.25 13.63
C GLU A 311 8.13 -18.98 14.14
N LYS A 312 7.14 -19.12 15.04
CA LYS A 312 6.45 -18.00 15.67
C LYS A 312 7.42 -17.11 16.47
N GLN A 313 8.22 -17.73 17.32
CA GLN A 313 9.18 -17.04 18.17
C GLN A 313 10.26 -16.30 17.38
N ASN A 314 10.68 -16.82 16.24
CA ASN A 314 11.68 -16.17 15.39
C ASN A 314 11.12 -15.10 14.45
N ASP A 315 9.81 -14.89 14.41
CA ASP A 315 9.17 -13.92 13.53
C ASP A 315 8.43 -12.81 14.31
N PRO A 316 9.07 -11.64 14.53
CA PRO A 316 8.44 -10.54 15.24
C PRO A 316 7.14 -10.05 14.62
N ALA A 317 6.96 -10.18 13.28
CA ALA A 317 5.73 -9.79 12.61
C ALA A 317 4.58 -10.73 12.96
N VAL A 318 4.83 -12.03 13.09
CA VAL A 318 3.83 -13.02 13.54
C VAL A 318 3.45 -12.76 15.00
N LEU A 319 4.44 -12.56 15.88
CA LEU A 319 4.19 -12.24 17.30
C LEU A 319 3.35 -10.98 17.45
N ALA A 320 3.70 -9.92 16.75
CA ALA A 320 2.96 -8.65 16.81
C ALA A 320 1.54 -8.77 16.22
N ALA A 321 1.36 -9.50 15.13
CA ALA A 321 0.05 -9.73 14.54
C ALA A 321 -0.87 -10.52 15.48
N LEU A 322 -0.38 -11.61 16.06
CA LEU A 322 -1.12 -12.38 17.07
C LEU A 322 -1.45 -11.53 18.32
N ALA A 323 -0.48 -10.74 18.81
CA ALA A 323 -0.71 -9.85 19.94
C ALA A 323 -1.81 -8.84 19.66
N THR A 324 -1.79 -8.23 18.47
CA THR A 324 -2.82 -7.24 18.08
C THR A 324 -4.21 -7.88 17.98
N ALA A 325 -4.32 -9.07 17.39
CA ALA A 325 -5.58 -9.82 17.34
C ALA A 325 -6.09 -10.18 18.74
N LYS A 326 -5.21 -10.65 19.63
CA LYS A 326 -5.56 -10.98 21.02
C LYS A 326 -5.96 -9.73 21.85
N LEU A 327 -5.38 -8.57 21.57
CA LEU A 327 -5.82 -7.31 22.19
C LEU A 327 -7.25 -6.94 21.76
N GLN A 328 -7.62 -7.16 20.51
CA GLN A 328 -8.96 -6.89 20.00
C GLN A 328 -10.01 -7.84 20.57
N THR A 329 -9.63 -9.08 20.84
CA THR A 329 -10.51 -10.11 21.43
C THR A 329 -10.49 -10.15 22.96
N GLY A 330 -9.79 -9.20 23.63
CA GLY A 330 -9.79 -9.07 25.10
C GLY A 330 -8.80 -9.97 25.83
N MET A 331 -7.98 -10.75 25.13
CA MET A 331 -6.96 -11.63 25.71
C MET A 331 -5.67 -10.86 26.06
N ALA A 332 -5.79 -9.86 26.93
CA ALA A 332 -4.74 -8.87 27.17
C ALA A 332 -3.44 -9.46 27.74
N SER A 333 -3.50 -10.47 28.60
CA SER A 333 -2.31 -11.09 29.20
C SER A 333 -1.50 -11.90 28.19
N GLU A 334 -2.19 -12.65 27.31
CA GLU A 334 -1.52 -13.38 26.24
C GLU A 334 -0.91 -12.43 25.22
N ALA A 335 -1.64 -11.36 24.86
CA ALA A 335 -1.14 -10.31 23.99
C ALA A 335 0.12 -9.65 24.55
N LEU A 336 0.17 -9.39 25.86
CA LEU A 336 1.33 -8.79 26.53
C LEU A 336 2.59 -9.65 26.38
N ALA A 337 2.47 -10.96 26.57
CA ALA A 337 3.61 -11.87 26.42
C ALA A 337 4.18 -11.81 24.99
N LEU A 338 3.31 -11.92 23.97
CA LEU A 338 3.70 -11.94 22.57
C LEU A 338 4.33 -10.61 22.12
N ILE A 339 3.70 -9.48 22.47
CA ILE A 339 4.22 -8.18 22.01
C ILE A 339 5.49 -7.76 22.74
N ARG A 340 5.69 -8.22 23.99
CA ARG A 340 6.95 -8.00 24.71
C ARG A 340 8.10 -8.68 23.98
N GLU A 341 7.93 -9.94 23.58
CA GLU A 341 8.93 -10.66 22.80
C GLU A 341 9.21 -10.00 21.43
N ALA A 342 8.17 -9.56 20.72
CA ALA A 342 8.34 -8.83 19.46
C ALA A 342 9.13 -7.52 19.64
N ALA A 343 8.83 -6.75 20.70
CA ALA A 343 9.50 -5.50 21.00
C ALA A 343 10.96 -5.68 21.46
N GLU A 344 11.30 -6.79 22.11
CA GLU A 344 12.67 -7.15 22.46
C GLU A 344 13.50 -7.48 21.22
N LYS A 345 12.91 -8.18 20.23
CA LYS A 345 13.57 -8.52 18.96
C LYS A 345 13.76 -7.30 18.05
N GLN A 346 12.86 -6.33 18.09
CA GLN A 346 12.92 -5.10 17.30
C GLN A 346 12.70 -3.87 18.18
N PRO A 347 13.67 -3.50 19.02
CA PRO A 347 13.48 -2.44 20.03
C PRO A 347 13.29 -1.04 19.46
N ARG A 348 13.62 -0.81 18.20
CA ARG A 348 13.40 0.47 17.49
C ARG A 348 12.11 0.53 16.68
N ASN A 349 11.27 -0.51 16.75
CA ASN A 349 9.99 -0.53 16.07
C ASN A 349 8.95 0.24 16.91
N ALA A 350 8.57 1.43 16.43
CA ALA A 350 7.60 2.30 17.10
C ALA A 350 6.23 1.63 17.29
N SER A 351 5.78 0.85 16.30
CA SER A 351 4.50 0.14 16.39
C SER A 351 4.52 -0.93 17.49
N TYR A 352 5.64 -1.61 17.69
CA TYR A 352 5.73 -2.62 18.73
C TYR A 352 5.77 -1.98 20.14
N ALA A 353 6.45 -0.85 20.31
CA ALA A 353 6.38 -0.06 21.53
C ALA A 353 4.94 0.41 21.83
N PHE A 354 4.21 0.85 20.80
CA PHE A 354 2.81 1.27 20.91
C PHE A 354 1.89 0.11 21.31
N TYR A 355 1.96 -1.03 20.63
CA TYR A 355 1.13 -2.19 20.98
C TYR A 355 1.49 -2.77 22.35
N LEU A 356 2.77 -2.71 22.75
CA LEU A 356 3.19 -3.05 24.11
C LEU A 356 2.56 -2.11 25.14
N ALA A 357 2.50 -0.81 24.84
CA ALA A 357 1.82 0.15 25.71
C ALA A 357 0.32 -0.16 25.87
N LEU A 358 -0.36 -0.49 24.77
CA LEU A 358 -1.78 -0.88 24.79
C LEU A 358 -2.00 -2.15 25.64
N ALA A 359 -1.14 -3.16 25.45
CA ALA A 359 -1.21 -4.41 26.23
C ALA A 359 -0.99 -4.18 27.72
N LEU A 360 0.02 -3.39 28.08
CA LEU A 360 0.30 -3.00 29.47
C LEU A 360 -0.88 -2.24 30.09
N GLY A 361 -1.46 -1.27 29.36
CA GLY A 361 -2.61 -0.52 29.82
C GLY A 361 -3.83 -1.38 30.10
N LYS A 362 -4.11 -2.36 29.23
CA LYS A 362 -5.20 -3.33 29.43
C LYS A 362 -4.93 -4.32 30.58
N ASN A 363 -3.68 -4.56 30.94
CA ASN A 363 -3.28 -5.35 32.10
C ASN A 363 -3.11 -4.50 33.38
N ASN A 364 -3.57 -3.23 33.38
CA ASN A 364 -3.51 -2.29 34.47
C ASN A 364 -2.07 -1.89 34.90
N GLU A 365 -1.07 -2.11 34.08
CA GLU A 365 0.32 -1.69 34.26
C GLU A 365 0.54 -0.25 33.75
N ILE A 366 -0.20 0.71 34.34
CA ILE A 366 -0.37 2.07 33.78
C ILE A 366 0.95 2.83 33.64
N ALA A 367 1.84 2.81 34.64
CA ALA A 367 3.11 3.51 34.56
C ALA A 367 4.06 2.92 33.46
N ALA A 368 4.00 1.61 33.27
CA ALA A 368 4.74 0.95 32.20
C ALA A 368 4.15 1.28 30.82
N ALA A 369 2.82 1.31 30.70
CA ALA A 369 2.12 1.72 29.47
C ALA A 369 2.49 3.14 29.06
N GLU A 370 2.48 4.10 30.00
CA GLU A 370 2.89 5.49 29.73
C GLU A 370 4.33 5.56 29.18
N ARG A 371 5.28 4.86 29.79
CA ARG A 371 6.67 4.84 29.32
C ARG A 371 6.76 4.31 27.88
N GLN A 372 6.00 3.27 27.55
CA GLN A 372 6.03 2.71 26.20
C GLN A 372 5.30 3.59 25.16
N PHE A 373 4.22 4.29 25.53
CA PHE A 373 3.61 5.29 24.65
C PHE A 373 4.58 6.45 24.38
N ARG A 374 5.24 6.99 25.40
CA ARG A 374 6.26 8.05 25.21
C ARG A 374 7.39 7.55 24.31
N ARG A 375 7.86 6.31 24.51
CA ARG A 375 8.88 5.68 23.66
C ARG A 375 8.41 5.53 22.21
N ALA A 376 7.17 5.10 21.96
CA ALA A 376 6.61 5.02 20.62
C ALA A 376 6.60 6.38 19.90
N ILE A 377 6.21 7.43 20.62
CA ILE A 377 6.24 8.83 20.14
C ILE A 377 7.68 9.30 19.87
N ASP A 378 8.66 8.95 20.70
CA ASP A 378 10.07 9.32 20.50
C ASP A 378 10.64 8.64 19.24
N LEU A 379 10.24 7.38 18.99
CA LEU A 379 10.66 6.63 17.81
C LEU A 379 10.00 7.15 16.54
N ASP A 380 8.71 7.49 16.56
CA ASP A 380 7.98 8.02 15.41
C ASP A 380 6.91 9.05 15.82
N PRO A 381 7.25 10.34 15.91
CA PRO A 381 6.31 11.41 16.24
C PRO A 381 5.28 11.71 15.16
N SER A 382 5.40 11.11 13.99
CA SER A 382 4.47 11.32 12.88
C SER A 382 3.15 10.58 13.03
N ARG A 383 3.06 9.67 14.00
CA ARG A 383 1.89 8.84 14.23
C ARG A 383 0.95 9.46 15.27
N LYS A 384 -0.09 10.15 14.78
CA LYS A 384 -1.07 10.81 15.66
C LYS A 384 -1.78 9.85 16.62
N GLU A 385 -1.97 8.59 16.23
CA GLU A 385 -2.59 7.57 17.06
C GLU A 385 -1.83 7.33 18.37
N PHE A 386 -0.50 7.46 18.37
CA PHE A 386 0.30 7.30 19.58
C PHE A 386 0.01 8.40 20.61
N PHE A 387 -0.14 9.63 20.12
CA PHE A 387 -0.53 10.77 20.97
C PHE A 387 -1.97 10.66 21.47
N ILE A 388 -2.89 10.20 20.61
CA ILE A 388 -4.31 10.03 20.97
C ILE A 388 -4.44 9.03 22.13
N GLU A 389 -3.75 7.89 22.06
CA GLU A 389 -3.81 6.88 23.11
C GLU A 389 -3.15 7.35 24.42
N LEU A 390 -2.03 8.07 24.34
CA LEU A 390 -1.42 8.68 25.53
C LEU A 390 -2.32 9.75 26.14
N CYS A 391 -2.93 10.62 25.34
CA CYS A 391 -3.92 11.58 25.79
C CYS A 391 -5.11 10.88 26.47
N THR A 392 -5.60 9.78 25.87
CA THR A 392 -6.69 8.99 26.45
C THR A 392 -6.32 8.42 27.82
N LEU A 393 -5.06 7.97 27.98
CA LEU A 393 -4.54 7.52 29.27
C LEU A 393 -4.59 8.65 30.32
N TYR A 394 -4.11 9.85 29.97
CA TYR A 394 -4.11 11.01 30.90
C TYR A 394 -5.51 11.52 31.23
N ILE A 395 -6.43 11.51 30.26
CA ILE A 395 -7.85 11.85 30.53
C ILE A 395 -8.45 10.91 31.58
N ARG A 396 -8.23 9.60 31.44
CA ARG A 396 -8.73 8.60 32.39
C ARG A 396 -8.13 8.77 33.81
N GLN A 397 -6.94 9.36 33.92
CA GLN A 397 -6.26 9.61 35.17
C GLN A 397 -6.49 11.03 35.74
N GLY A 398 -7.21 11.90 35.05
CA GLY A 398 -7.41 13.29 35.44
C GLY A 398 -6.14 14.16 35.37
N ARG A 399 -5.12 13.73 34.62
CA ARG A 399 -3.80 14.39 34.50
C ARG A 399 -3.81 15.48 33.43
N ALA A 400 -4.47 16.60 33.72
CA ALA A 400 -4.68 17.68 32.71
C ALA A 400 -3.36 18.33 32.26
N GLY A 401 -2.35 18.46 33.09
CA GLY A 401 -1.04 19.02 32.74
C GLY A 401 -0.30 18.16 31.71
N ASP A 402 -0.21 16.84 31.95
CA ASP A 402 0.44 15.90 31.05
C ASP A 402 -0.34 15.78 29.70
N LEU A 403 -1.67 15.88 29.76
CA LEU A 403 -2.51 15.94 28.57
C LEU A 403 -2.18 17.16 27.71
N ALA A 404 -2.09 18.35 28.33
CA ALA A 404 -1.76 19.58 27.63
C ALA A 404 -0.35 19.52 27.00
N GLU A 405 0.64 19.06 27.77
CA GLU A 405 2.02 18.88 27.28
C GLU A 405 2.08 17.92 26.08
N THR A 406 1.31 16.82 26.12
CA THR A 406 1.26 15.85 25.02
C THR A 406 0.65 16.44 23.75
N ILE A 407 -0.42 17.22 23.89
CA ILE A 407 -1.06 17.95 22.78
C ILE A 407 -0.08 18.98 22.21
N ASP A 408 0.57 19.78 23.05
CA ASP A 408 1.54 20.79 22.63
C ASP A 408 2.73 20.13 21.91
N ARG A 409 3.20 18.99 22.36
CA ARG A 409 4.26 18.22 21.71
C ARG A 409 3.85 17.79 20.30
N TYR A 410 2.60 17.31 20.09
CA TYR A 410 2.12 16.99 18.76
C TYR A 410 1.98 18.23 17.88
N LEU A 411 1.46 19.34 18.41
CA LEU A 411 1.33 20.60 17.69
C LEU A 411 2.68 21.23 17.33
N ASN A 412 3.72 21.00 18.12
CA ASN A 412 5.09 21.40 17.75
C ASN A 412 5.60 20.62 16.53
N TRP A 413 5.23 19.33 16.42
CA TRP A 413 5.56 18.51 15.24
C TRP A 413 4.65 18.85 14.05
N ASN A 414 3.33 18.93 14.25
CA ASN A 414 2.36 19.27 13.21
C ASN A 414 1.47 20.44 13.63
N PRO A 415 1.95 21.68 13.44
CA PRO A 415 1.22 22.88 13.86
C PRO A 415 -0.10 23.11 13.09
N ASN A 416 -0.32 22.41 12.00
CA ASN A 416 -1.52 22.55 11.17
C ASN A 416 -2.63 21.54 11.53
N SER A 417 -2.43 20.67 12.54
CA SER A 417 -3.46 19.73 12.95
C SER A 417 -4.67 20.42 13.59
N ILE A 418 -5.78 20.40 12.86
CA ILE A 418 -7.04 21.03 13.29
C ILE A 418 -7.58 20.34 14.54
N GLY A 419 -7.55 18.99 14.55
CA GLY A 419 -8.08 18.19 15.65
C GLY A 419 -7.37 18.47 16.97
N PHE A 420 -6.03 18.48 16.98
CA PHE A 420 -5.25 18.75 18.18
C PHE A 420 -5.34 20.21 18.63
N ARG A 421 -5.37 21.17 17.71
CA ARG A 421 -5.65 22.60 18.03
C ARG A 421 -6.99 22.76 18.74
N PHE A 422 -8.04 22.12 18.21
CA PHE A 422 -9.36 22.17 18.83
C PHE A 422 -9.36 21.61 20.26
N GLN A 423 -8.69 20.46 20.48
CA GLN A 423 -8.54 19.88 21.82
C GLN A 423 -7.75 20.78 22.74
N ARG A 424 -6.68 21.44 22.24
CA ARG A 424 -5.86 22.36 23.05
C ARG A 424 -6.67 23.56 23.54
N VAL A 425 -7.49 24.15 22.67
CA VAL A 425 -8.38 25.28 23.05
C VAL A 425 -9.36 24.89 24.15
N ARG A 426 -9.91 23.65 24.12
CA ARG A 426 -10.84 23.16 25.16
C ARG A 426 -10.19 22.97 26.52
N LEU A 427 -8.88 22.89 26.60
CA LEU A 427 -8.11 22.76 27.84
C LEU A 427 -7.62 24.11 28.37
N LEU A 428 -7.78 25.19 27.63
CA LEU A 428 -7.48 26.53 28.13
C LEU A 428 -8.54 26.91 29.19
N PRO A 429 -8.13 27.52 30.30
CA PRO A 429 -9.12 28.11 31.23
C PRO A 429 -9.96 29.13 30.45
N PRO A 430 -11.25 29.28 30.79
CA PRO A 430 -12.07 30.34 30.17
C PRO A 430 -11.36 31.68 30.41
N GLU A 431 -11.33 32.50 29.36
CA GLU A 431 -10.80 33.86 29.50
C GLU A 431 -11.54 34.56 30.64
N PRO A 432 -10.82 35.27 31.54
CA PRO A 432 -11.50 36.05 32.58
C PRO A 432 -12.41 37.05 31.85
N GLU A 433 -13.67 37.05 32.23
CA GLU A 433 -14.63 38.06 31.75
C GLU A 433 -14.05 39.47 32.00
N LYS A 434 -13.90 40.22 30.91
CA LYS A 434 -13.43 41.62 30.95
C LYS A 434 -14.55 42.54 31.37
#